data_28c83598d68d76b00e622375fac5c324
#
_entry.id   28c83598d68d76b00e622375fac5c324
#
_cell.length_a   1.000
_cell.length_b   1.000
_cell.length_c   1.000
_cell.angle_alpha   90.00
_cell.angle_beta   90.00
_cell.angle_gamma   90.00
#
_symmetry.space_group_name_H-M   'P 1'
#
loop_
_entity.id
_entity.type
_entity.pdbx_description
1 polymer ?
#
loop_
_entity_poly.entity_id
_entity_poly.type
_entity_poly.pdbx_seq_one_letter_code
_entity_poly.pdbx_strand_id
1 'polypeptide(L)'
;MDRYEAFQAYRTKMNARIMGEDAERERAGAAAGAPGGTLVTKRFFRLDGQTYEPGALDAKTKELLGLTASAVLRCDDCIAYHVDQCVKARCTDQEIWEALDVALIVGGSIVIPHLRRGIEFLDLARKHNV
;
A
#
# COMPACT_ATOMS: atom_id res chain seq x y z
N MET A 1 11.37 -10.30 -12.78
CA MET A 1 10.35 -9.76 -11.84
C MET A 1 10.57 -8.27 -11.71
N ASP A 2 9.58 -7.47 -12.07
CA ASP A 2 9.69 -6.04 -11.92
C ASP A 2 9.37 -5.60 -10.48
N ARG A 3 9.48 -4.31 -10.19
CA ARG A 3 9.25 -3.78 -8.84
C ARG A 3 7.83 -4.01 -8.33
N TYR A 4 6.83 -3.97 -9.22
CA TYR A 4 5.44 -4.26 -8.84
C TYR A 4 5.29 -5.70 -8.38
N GLU A 5 5.78 -6.65 -9.18
CA GLU A 5 5.74 -8.08 -8.85
C GLU A 5 6.50 -8.38 -7.56
N ALA A 6 7.71 -7.81 -7.42
CA ALA A 6 8.52 -8.00 -6.22
C ALA A 6 7.82 -7.46 -4.96
N PHE A 7 7.22 -6.28 -5.06
CA PHE A 7 6.46 -5.68 -3.96
C PHE A 7 5.28 -6.55 -3.55
N GLN A 8 4.49 -7.01 -4.51
CA GLN A 8 3.32 -7.84 -4.21
C GLN A 8 3.72 -9.19 -3.63
N ALA A 9 4.75 -9.82 -4.18
CA ALA A 9 5.23 -11.11 -3.69
C ALA A 9 5.75 -11.02 -2.24
N TYR A 10 6.54 -10.00 -1.94
CA TYR A 10 7.07 -9.77 -0.60
C TYR A 10 5.94 -9.47 0.39
N ARG A 11 5.01 -8.60 0.00
CA ARG A 11 3.86 -8.23 0.82
C ARG A 11 3.00 -9.47 1.16
N THR A 12 2.67 -10.27 0.17
CA THR A 12 1.89 -11.49 0.35
C THR A 12 2.60 -12.46 1.30
N LYS A 13 3.89 -12.68 1.06
CA LYS A 13 4.73 -13.55 1.91
C LYS A 13 4.73 -13.07 3.35
N MET A 14 5.00 -11.79 3.58
CA MET A 14 5.15 -11.27 4.93
C MET A 14 3.82 -11.10 5.65
N ASN A 15 2.73 -10.82 4.95
CA ASN A 15 1.40 -10.84 5.55
C ASN A 15 1.02 -12.26 6.01
N ALA A 16 1.35 -13.28 5.23
CA ALA A 16 1.15 -14.67 5.66
C ALA A 16 2.01 -15.02 6.88
N ARG A 17 3.25 -14.51 6.93
CA ARG A 17 4.14 -14.68 8.10
C ARG A 17 3.54 -14.04 9.36
N ILE A 18 2.93 -12.87 9.21
CA ILE A 18 2.37 -12.10 10.34
C ILE A 18 1.00 -12.64 10.76
N MET A 19 0.13 -12.89 9.81
CA MET A 19 -1.30 -13.16 10.04
C MET A 19 -1.69 -14.61 9.83
N GLY A 20 -0.86 -15.38 9.11
CA GLY A 20 -1.22 -16.72 8.67
C GLY A 20 -1.22 -17.77 9.76
N GLU A 21 -1.79 -18.93 9.44
CA GLU A 21 -1.71 -20.13 10.27
C GLU A 21 -0.32 -20.76 10.14
N ASP A 22 -0.04 -21.77 10.98
CA ASP A 22 1.30 -22.39 11.10
C ASP A 22 1.92 -22.76 9.74
N ALA A 23 1.16 -23.45 8.88
CA ALA A 23 1.65 -23.88 7.59
C ALA A 23 1.99 -22.71 6.67
N GLU A 24 1.19 -21.64 6.71
CA GLU A 24 1.44 -20.44 5.93
C GLU A 24 2.68 -19.70 6.42
N ARG A 25 2.88 -19.63 7.74
CA ARG A 25 4.07 -19.01 8.33
C ARG A 25 5.34 -19.76 7.95
N GLU A 26 5.28 -21.08 7.97
CA GLU A 26 6.42 -21.93 7.57
C GLU A 26 6.76 -21.74 6.09
N ARG A 27 5.75 -21.69 5.20
CA ARG A 27 5.98 -21.40 3.78
C ARG A 27 6.57 -20.02 3.55
N ALA A 28 6.28 -19.07 4.46
CA ALA A 28 6.85 -17.72 4.40
C ALA A 28 8.27 -17.64 5.00
N GLY A 29 8.84 -18.76 5.42
CA GLY A 29 10.21 -18.84 5.90
C GLY A 29 10.37 -18.84 7.42
N ALA A 30 9.29 -18.90 8.20
CA ALA A 30 9.39 -18.98 9.64
C ALA A 30 9.87 -20.38 10.08
N ALA A 31 10.60 -20.43 11.18
CA ALA A 31 10.96 -21.69 11.82
C ALA A 31 9.69 -22.40 12.32
N ALA A 32 9.74 -23.74 12.39
CA ALA A 32 8.64 -24.52 12.93
C ALA A 32 8.28 -24.02 14.35
N GLY A 33 7.00 -23.77 14.60
CA GLY A 33 6.51 -23.29 15.89
C GLY A 33 6.72 -21.79 16.14
N ALA A 34 7.29 -21.04 15.21
CA ALA A 34 7.44 -19.60 15.37
C ALA A 34 6.06 -18.92 15.45
N PRO A 35 5.84 -17.98 16.38
CA PRO A 35 4.55 -17.33 16.52
C PRO A 35 4.27 -16.36 15.38
N GLY A 36 2.98 -16.16 15.08
CA GLY A 36 2.51 -15.05 14.24
C GLY A 36 2.34 -13.78 15.08
N GLY A 37 1.70 -12.78 14.50
CA GLY A 37 1.35 -11.54 15.20
C GLY A 37 0.40 -11.81 16.36
N THR A 38 0.38 -10.87 17.31
CA THR A 38 -0.51 -10.95 18.46
C THR A 38 -1.96 -10.63 18.06
N LEU A 39 -2.89 -10.77 19.00
CA LEU A 39 -4.26 -10.35 18.79
C LEU A 39 -4.34 -8.84 18.43
N VAL A 40 -3.50 -8.01 19.06
CA VAL A 40 -3.43 -6.58 18.77
C VAL A 40 -2.97 -6.33 17.33
N THR A 41 -1.94 -7.06 16.88
CA THR A 41 -1.46 -6.97 15.49
C THR A 41 -2.60 -7.29 14.51
N LYS A 42 -3.32 -8.39 14.78
CA LYS A 42 -4.42 -8.83 13.91
C LYS A 42 -5.58 -7.84 13.91
N ARG A 43 -5.88 -7.26 15.06
CA ARG A 43 -6.93 -6.22 15.18
C ARG A 43 -6.55 -4.96 14.42
N PHE A 44 -5.27 -4.57 14.47
CA PHE A 44 -4.79 -3.40 13.73
C PHE A 44 -4.96 -3.60 12.22
N PHE A 45 -4.56 -4.75 11.70
CA PHE A 45 -4.72 -5.07 10.28
C PHE A 45 -6.20 -5.03 9.86
N ARG A 46 -7.08 -5.56 10.71
CA ARG A 46 -8.53 -5.53 10.44
C ARG A 46 -9.06 -4.10 10.46
N LEU A 47 -8.65 -3.30 11.44
CA LEU A 47 -9.05 -1.91 11.56
C LEU A 47 -8.58 -1.09 10.37
N ASP A 48 -7.35 -1.32 9.92
CA ASP A 48 -6.82 -0.68 8.71
C ASP A 48 -7.71 -0.97 7.50
N GLY A 49 -8.03 -2.23 7.25
CA GLY A 49 -8.94 -2.61 6.16
C GLY A 49 -10.33 -1.97 6.27
N GLN A 50 -10.90 -1.97 7.46
CA GLN A 50 -12.21 -1.37 7.72
C GLN A 50 -12.23 0.14 7.47
N THR A 51 -11.10 0.81 7.74
CA THR A 51 -10.99 2.26 7.55
C THR A 51 -11.24 2.68 6.11
N TYR A 52 -10.82 1.85 5.14
CA TYR A 52 -10.95 2.15 3.72
C TYR A 52 -12.29 1.71 3.10
N GLU A 53 -13.15 1.06 3.89
CA GLU A 53 -14.50 0.75 3.42
C GLU A 53 -15.32 2.02 3.21
N PRO A 54 -16.26 2.03 2.24
CA PRO A 54 -17.08 3.21 1.97
C PRO A 54 -17.88 3.66 3.20
N GLY A 55 -17.87 4.96 3.43
CA GLY A 55 -18.65 5.63 4.48
C GLY A 55 -19.15 6.97 3.95
N ALA A 56 -19.04 8.03 4.74
CA ALA A 56 -19.31 9.39 4.24
C ALA A 56 -18.39 9.74 3.08
N LEU A 57 -17.14 9.22 3.09
CA LEU A 57 -16.23 9.29 1.97
C LEU A 57 -16.24 7.93 1.27
N ASP A 58 -16.19 7.94 -0.05
CA ASP A 58 -16.12 6.68 -0.80
C ASP A 58 -14.72 6.04 -0.72
N ALA A 59 -14.63 4.79 -1.14
CA ALA A 59 -13.37 4.05 -1.10
C ALA A 59 -12.28 4.71 -1.95
N LYS A 60 -12.65 5.23 -3.12
CA LYS A 60 -11.74 5.93 -4.03
C LYS A 60 -11.10 7.14 -3.36
N THR A 61 -11.93 7.98 -2.71
CA THR A 61 -11.46 9.16 -1.98
C THR A 61 -10.53 8.76 -0.85
N LYS A 62 -10.88 7.72 -0.09
CA LYS A 62 -10.05 7.24 1.02
C LYS A 62 -8.69 6.73 0.54
N GLU A 63 -8.62 6.06 -0.60
CA GLU A 63 -7.33 5.61 -1.16
C GLU A 63 -6.46 6.79 -1.61
N LEU A 64 -7.07 7.83 -2.19
CA LEU A 64 -6.35 9.05 -2.55
C LEU A 64 -5.82 9.78 -1.31
N LEU A 65 -6.61 9.83 -0.23
CA LEU A 65 -6.16 10.39 1.06
C LEU A 65 -4.98 9.60 1.62
N GLY A 66 -5.06 8.27 1.59
CA GLY A 66 -3.97 7.40 2.03
C GLY A 66 -2.70 7.62 1.23
N LEU A 67 -2.82 7.80 -0.09
CA LEU A 67 -1.70 8.11 -0.96
C LEU A 67 -1.04 9.44 -0.58
N THR A 68 -1.84 10.49 -0.42
CA THR A 68 -1.35 11.82 -0.03
C THR A 68 -0.61 11.77 1.31
N ALA A 69 -1.23 11.16 2.30
CA ALA A 69 -0.63 11.03 3.65
C ALA A 69 0.67 10.23 3.60
N SER A 70 0.69 9.13 2.85
CA SER A 70 1.88 8.27 2.70
C SER A 70 3.04 9.02 2.06
N ALA A 71 2.76 9.85 1.05
CA ALA A 71 3.78 10.64 0.38
C ALA A 71 4.36 11.70 1.32
N VAL A 72 3.52 12.39 2.09
CA VAL A 72 3.98 13.37 3.10
C VAL A 72 4.84 12.69 4.16
N LEU A 73 4.47 11.49 4.59
CA LEU A 73 5.24 10.67 5.54
C LEU A 73 6.49 10.05 4.90
N ARG A 74 6.64 10.14 3.61
CA ARG A 74 7.78 9.60 2.85
C ARG A 74 7.96 8.09 3.02
N CYS A 75 6.86 7.36 3.01
CA CYS A 75 6.85 5.92 3.12
C CYS A 75 6.67 5.30 1.73
N ASP A 76 7.76 4.84 1.12
CA ASP A 76 7.72 4.30 -0.25
C ASP A 76 6.82 3.07 -0.37
N ASP A 77 6.84 2.17 0.59
CA ASP A 77 5.98 0.99 0.60
C ASP A 77 4.50 1.38 0.73
N CYS A 78 4.20 2.37 1.57
CA CYS A 78 2.85 2.87 1.74
C CYS A 78 2.35 3.55 0.46
N ILE A 79 3.21 4.32 -0.20
CA ILE A 79 2.92 4.95 -1.50
C ILE A 79 2.61 3.86 -2.52
N ALA A 80 3.47 2.85 -2.65
CA ALA A 80 3.26 1.75 -3.58
C ALA A 80 1.93 1.04 -3.34
N TYR A 81 1.61 0.74 -2.09
CA TYR A 81 0.34 0.12 -1.72
C TYR A 81 -0.86 0.97 -2.13
N HIS A 82 -0.87 2.26 -1.78
CA HIS A 82 -2.00 3.13 -2.10
C HIS A 82 -2.09 3.46 -3.59
N VAL A 83 -0.98 3.53 -4.30
CA VAL A 83 -1.00 3.66 -5.77
C VAL A 83 -1.74 2.47 -6.38
N ASP A 84 -1.41 1.24 -5.96
CA ASP A 84 -2.08 0.04 -6.45
C ASP A 84 -3.57 0.04 -6.10
N GLN A 85 -3.91 0.42 -4.88
CA GLN A 85 -5.31 0.51 -4.45
C GLN A 85 -6.08 1.60 -5.22
N CYS A 86 -5.44 2.74 -5.51
CA CYS A 86 -6.03 3.78 -6.33
C CYS A 86 -6.34 3.27 -7.75
N VAL A 87 -5.41 2.52 -8.36
CA VAL A 87 -5.62 1.91 -9.67
C VAL A 87 -6.81 0.94 -9.62
N LYS A 88 -6.87 0.09 -8.61
CA LYS A 88 -7.97 -0.86 -8.43
C LYS A 88 -9.31 -0.17 -8.15
N ALA A 89 -9.29 0.95 -7.47
CA ALA A 89 -10.48 1.79 -7.21
C ALA A 89 -10.87 2.66 -8.41
N ARG A 90 -10.18 2.50 -9.54
CA ARG A 90 -10.43 3.23 -10.79
C ARG A 90 -10.17 4.72 -10.71
N CYS A 91 -9.21 5.13 -9.90
CA CYS A 91 -8.71 6.49 -9.96
C CYS A 91 -8.05 6.72 -11.32
N THR A 92 -8.27 7.90 -11.89
CA THR A 92 -7.55 8.31 -13.09
C THR A 92 -6.13 8.73 -12.73
N ASP A 93 -5.24 8.73 -13.72
CA ASP A 93 -3.88 9.24 -13.50
C ASP A 93 -3.90 10.67 -13.02
N GLN A 94 -4.80 11.51 -13.57
CA GLN A 94 -4.95 12.89 -13.15
C GLN A 94 -5.31 13.01 -11.67
N GLU A 95 -6.26 12.21 -11.20
CA GLU A 95 -6.66 12.20 -9.79
C GLU A 95 -5.48 11.81 -8.89
N ILE A 96 -4.69 10.83 -9.30
CA ILE A 96 -3.50 10.40 -8.57
C ILE A 96 -2.45 11.52 -8.55
N TRP A 97 -2.20 12.17 -9.68
CA TRP A 97 -1.28 13.31 -9.77
C TRP A 97 -1.72 14.45 -8.86
N GLU A 98 -3.01 14.79 -8.84
CA GLU A 98 -3.51 15.89 -8.00
C GLU A 98 -3.41 15.56 -6.51
N ALA A 99 -3.65 14.31 -6.11
CA ALA A 99 -3.41 13.86 -4.74
C ALA A 99 -1.93 14.03 -4.34
N LEU A 100 -1.02 13.69 -5.26
CA LEU A 100 0.42 13.86 -5.04
C LEU A 100 0.84 15.34 -5.05
N ASP A 101 0.14 16.20 -5.81
CA ASP A 101 0.35 17.65 -5.77
C ASP A 101 0.09 18.20 -4.36
N VAL A 102 -0.97 17.73 -3.71
CA VAL A 102 -1.25 18.13 -2.32
C VAL A 102 -0.11 17.68 -1.40
N ALA A 103 0.40 16.48 -1.59
CA ALA A 103 1.54 15.99 -0.81
C ALA A 103 2.79 16.85 -1.03
N LEU A 104 3.03 17.29 -2.25
CA LEU A 104 4.17 18.15 -2.57
C LEU A 104 4.07 19.51 -1.88
N ILE A 105 2.90 20.14 -1.90
CA ILE A 105 2.74 21.47 -1.29
C ILE A 105 2.80 21.41 0.23
N VAL A 106 2.27 20.34 0.83
CA VAL A 106 2.30 20.16 2.29
C VAL A 106 3.68 19.72 2.78
N GLY A 107 4.28 18.74 2.11
CA GLY A 107 5.53 18.13 2.53
C GLY A 107 6.80 18.82 2.02
N GLY A 108 6.69 19.57 0.93
CA GLY A 108 7.82 20.28 0.33
C GLY A 108 8.68 19.40 -0.59
N SER A 109 9.79 19.96 -1.04
CA SER A 109 10.67 19.33 -2.04
C SER A 109 11.24 17.98 -1.62
N ILE A 110 11.26 17.68 -0.33
CA ILE A 110 11.73 16.38 0.19
C ILE A 110 10.83 15.22 -0.26
N VAL A 111 9.60 15.52 -0.71
CA VAL A 111 8.67 14.51 -1.25
C VAL A 111 9.07 14.11 -2.67
N ILE A 112 9.82 14.93 -3.41
CA ILE A 112 10.15 14.69 -4.82
C ILE A 112 10.79 13.31 -5.07
N PRO A 113 11.80 12.87 -4.30
CA PRO A 113 12.36 11.51 -4.52
C PRO A 113 11.31 10.41 -4.41
N HIS A 114 10.36 10.56 -3.49
CA HIS A 114 9.27 9.61 -3.29
C HIS A 114 8.24 9.68 -4.41
N LEU A 115 7.98 10.88 -4.93
CA LEU A 115 7.14 11.08 -6.09
C LEU A 115 7.68 10.32 -7.30
N ARG A 116 8.99 10.40 -7.56
CA ARG A 116 9.63 9.67 -8.67
C ARG A 116 9.36 8.17 -8.58
N ARG A 117 9.59 7.60 -7.42
CA ARG A 117 9.36 6.16 -7.18
C ARG A 117 7.88 5.79 -7.24
N GLY A 118 7.02 6.68 -6.75
CA GLY A 118 5.58 6.48 -6.79
C GLY A 118 5.02 6.47 -8.21
N ILE A 119 5.48 7.37 -9.06
CA ILE A 119 5.04 7.43 -10.47
C ILE A 119 5.58 6.25 -11.27
N GLU A 120 6.83 5.83 -11.03
CA GLU A 120 7.34 4.61 -11.63
C GLU A 120 6.46 3.41 -11.26
N PHE A 121 6.08 3.31 -9.99
CA PHE A 121 5.20 2.24 -9.53
C PHE A 121 3.80 2.33 -10.17
N LEU A 122 3.26 3.54 -10.37
CA LEU A 122 1.99 3.75 -11.05
C LEU A 122 2.03 3.19 -12.48
N ASP A 123 3.09 3.48 -13.22
CA ASP A 123 3.24 2.97 -14.58
C ASP A 123 3.24 1.43 -14.60
N LEU A 124 3.92 0.81 -13.65
CA LEU A 124 3.93 -0.64 -13.50
C LEU A 124 2.56 -1.18 -13.09
N ALA A 125 1.91 -0.54 -12.12
CA ALA A 125 0.58 -0.95 -11.66
C ALA A 125 -0.45 -0.91 -12.80
N ARG A 126 -0.39 0.11 -13.67
CA ARG A 126 -1.25 0.18 -14.86
C ARG A 126 -1.06 -1.00 -15.79
N LYS A 127 0.18 -1.44 -15.99
CA LYS A 127 0.47 -2.62 -16.84
C LYS A 127 -0.10 -3.90 -16.24
N HIS A 128 -0.02 -4.05 -14.93
CA HIS A 128 -0.46 -5.28 -14.26
C HIS A 128 -1.96 -5.34 -13.99
N ASN A 129 -2.67 -4.23 -14.07
CA ASN A 129 -4.10 -4.14 -13.79
C ASN A 129 -4.93 -3.77 -15.04
N VAL A 130 -4.48 -4.17 -16.20
CA VAL A 130 -5.18 -3.93 -17.47
C VAL A 130 -6.43 -4.82 -17.56
#